data_0133f8f92048d6c2052a8abe47c97ee3
#
_entry.id   0133f8f92048d6c2052a8abe47c97ee3
#
_cell.length_a   1.000
_cell.length_b   1.000
_cell.length_c   1.000
_cell.angle_alpha   90.00
_cell.angle_beta   90.00
_cell.angle_gamma   90.00
#
_symmetry.space_group_name_H-M   'P 1'
#
loop_
_entity.id
_entity.type
_entity.pdbx_description
1 polymer ?
#
loop_
_entity_poly.entity_id
_entity_poly.type
_entity_poly.pdbx_seq_one_letter_code
_entity_poly.pdbx_strand_id
1 'polypeptide(L)'
;ALKEGIKALLLSLSAGGSNMAGVAMATASAGIIVGCVSRGLGQQITSFVEILSGGNIFLLLLITALASLLLGMGLPTAAAYLICAAVVAPALTGLGVPVLTANLFIFYFACLSAITPPVALAAFTASFLARSNPMSVAFTAVRLGFVAFIVPYMFVYAPSLLFQGSPLTIATTIVTALAGVVFIGSALQGYFLGARLPAASRVLFFAAAITLIIPGYLTDGIDAGVNHEKRKGRPWGAPAPR
;
A
#
# COMPACT_ATOMS: atom_id res chain seq x y z
N ALA A 1 -13.84 43.46 -12.36
CA ALA A 1 -14.10 42.00 -12.61
C ALA A 1 -13.02 41.39 -13.54
N LEU A 2 -12.86 41.80 -14.80
CA LEU A 2 -11.90 41.18 -15.73
C LEU A 2 -10.45 41.28 -15.27
N LYS A 3 -10.02 42.47 -14.86
CA LYS A 3 -8.66 42.71 -14.34
C LYS A 3 -8.36 41.94 -13.07
N GLU A 4 -9.34 41.77 -12.19
CA GLU A 4 -9.21 40.97 -10.97
C GLU A 4 -9.13 39.48 -11.29
N GLY A 5 -9.91 39.01 -12.28
CA GLY A 5 -9.84 37.63 -12.75
C GLY A 5 -8.46 37.30 -13.35
N ILE A 6 -7.91 38.19 -14.19
CA ILE A 6 -6.57 38.00 -14.76
C ILE A 6 -5.50 38.01 -13.66
N LYS A 7 -5.59 38.92 -12.68
CA LYS A 7 -4.66 38.98 -11.55
C LYS A 7 -4.72 37.70 -10.70
N ALA A 8 -5.93 37.19 -10.42
CA ALA A 8 -6.12 35.94 -9.70
C ALA A 8 -5.53 34.73 -10.46
N LEU A 9 -5.72 34.71 -11.79
CA LEU A 9 -5.14 33.66 -12.65
C LEU A 9 -3.60 33.67 -12.60
N LEU A 10 -2.99 34.86 -12.74
CA LEU A 10 -1.53 35.00 -12.69
C LEU A 10 -0.95 34.61 -11.32
N LEU A 11 -1.63 34.99 -10.24
CA LEU A 11 -1.23 34.59 -8.88
C LEU A 11 -1.35 33.09 -8.66
N SER A 12 -2.41 32.46 -9.17
CA SER A 12 -2.61 31.01 -9.10
C SER A 12 -1.56 30.26 -9.91
N LEU A 13 -1.22 30.72 -11.10
CA LEU A 13 -0.14 30.17 -11.92
C LEU A 13 1.22 30.27 -11.25
N SER A 14 1.52 31.44 -10.66
CA SER A 14 2.77 31.66 -9.91
C SER A 14 2.85 30.73 -8.68
N ALA A 15 1.77 30.61 -7.91
CA ALA A 15 1.71 29.69 -6.76
C ALA A 15 1.84 28.23 -7.19
N GLY A 16 1.18 27.84 -8.28
CA GLY A 16 1.31 26.52 -8.88
C GLY A 16 2.75 26.21 -9.31
N GLY A 17 3.40 27.14 -9.99
CA GLY A 17 4.80 27.01 -10.40
C GLY A 17 5.76 26.87 -9.21
N SER A 18 5.55 27.63 -8.15
CA SER A 18 6.34 27.53 -6.92
C SER A 18 6.18 26.15 -6.24
N ASN A 19 4.96 25.64 -6.17
CA ASN A 19 4.70 24.30 -5.61
C ASN A 19 5.32 23.19 -6.48
N MET A 20 5.31 23.33 -7.81
CA MET A 20 5.92 22.37 -8.73
C MET A 20 7.44 22.34 -8.63
N ALA A 21 8.10 23.43 -8.22
CA ALA A 21 9.55 23.43 -8.03
C ALA A 21 10.01 22.39 -6.99
N GLY A 22 9.29 22.27 -5.88
CA GLY A 22 9.58 21.24 -4.86
C GLY A 22 9.44 19.82 -5.39
N VAL A 23 8.40 19.55 -6.16
CA VAL A 23 8.18 18.24 -6.80
C VAL A 23 9.27 17.94 -7.83
N ALA A 24 9.64 18.94 -8.66
CA ALA A 24 10.69 18.80 -9.66
C ALA A 24 12.06 18.50 -9.02
N MET A 25 12.42 19.21 -7.94
CA MET A 25 13.66 18.93 -7.20
C MET A 25 13.68 17.53 -6.60
N ALA A 26 12.57 17.11 -5.98
CA ALA A 26 12.45 15.76 -5.43
C ALA A 26 12.55 14.69 -6.52
N THR A 27 11.92 14.91 -7.69
CA THR A 27 12.00 14.00 -8.85
C THR A 27 13.43 13.92 -9.41
N ALA A 28 14.13 15.06 -9.51
CA ALA A 28 15.52 15.09 -9.95
C ALA A 28 16.43 14.33 -8.98
N SER A 29 16.24 14.51 -7.67
CA SER A 29 16.97 13.77 -6.63
C SER A 29 16.71 12.28 -6.72
N ALA A 30 15.44 11.86 -6.94
CA ALA A 30 15.08 10.47 -7.17
C ALA A 30 15.77 9.90 -8.41
N GLY A 31 15.90 10.67 -9.51
CA GLY A 31 16.64 10.27 -10.71
C GLY A 31 18.11 9.98 -10.43
N ILE A 32 18.75 10.77 -9.58
CA ILE A 32 20.15 10.51 -9.14
C ILE A 32 20.23 9.19 -8.36
N ILE A 33 19.28 8.96 -7.43
CA ILE A 33 19.21 7.71 -6.66
C ILE A 33 19.04 6.51 -7.59
N VAL A 34 18.13 6.59 -8.56
CA VAL A 34 17.93 5.54 -9.58
C VAL A 34 19.23 5.27 -10.35
N GLY A 35 19.94 6.33 -10.76
CA GLY A 35 21.23 6.19 -11.43
C GLY A 35 22.30 5.50 -10.56
N CYS A 36 22.32 5.74 -9.27
CA CYS A 36 23.22 5.06 -8.33
C CYS A 36 22.82 3.59 -8.11
N VAL A 37 21.53 3.32 -7.95
CA VAL A 37 20.99 1.97 -7.74
C VAL A 37 21.25 1.09 -8.97
N SER A 38 21.08 1.61 -10.18
CA SER A 38 21.33 0.88 -11.43
C SER A 38 22.79 0.54 -11.65
N ARG A 39 23.74 1.20 -10.97
CA ARG A 39 25.18 0.92 -11.01
C ARG A 39 25.65 -0.17 -10.03
N GLY A 40 24.74 -0.96 -9.45
CA GLY A 40 25.08 -2.12 -8.62
C GLY A 40 24.67 -2.01 -7.16
N LEU A 41 24.29 -0.82 -6.66
CA LEU A 41 23.76 -0.69 -5.30
C LEU A 41 22.44 -1.47 -5.13
N GLY A 42 21.65 -1.61 -6.19
CA GLY A 42 20.42 -2.40 -6.16
C GLY A 42 20.65 -3.85 -5.75
N GLN A 43 21.70 -4.49 -6.27
CA GLN A 43 22.05 -5.86 -5.92
C GLN A 43 22.50 -5.98 -4.46
N GLN A 44 23.26 -5.01 -3.95
CA GLN A 44 23.68 -4.99 -2.55
C GLN A 44 22.49 -4.82 -1.61
N ILE A 45 21.55 -3.94 -1.95
CA ILE A 45 20.31 -3.76 -1.18
C ILE A 45 19.49 -5.05 -1.20
N THR A 46 19.34 -5.68 -2.36
CA THR A 46 18.62 -6.97 -2.49
C THR A 46 19.25 -8.04 -1.61
N SER A 47 20.57 -8.24 -1.68
CA SER A 47 21.28 -9.23 -0.85
C SER A 47 21.15 -8.93 0.65
N PHE A 48 21.22 -7.65 1.03
CA PHE A 48 21.04 -7.25 2.43
C PHE A 48 19.61 -7.54 2.94
N VAL A 49 18.60 -7.25 2.13
CA VAL A 49 17.20 -7.52 2.46
C VAL A 49 16.90 -9.02 2.47
N GLU A 50 17.51 -9.80 1.57
CA GLU A 50 17.44 -11.28 1.57
C GLU A 50 18.02 -11.87 2.85
N ILE A 51 19.19 -11.40 3.30
CA ILE A 51 19.79 -11.82 4.56
C ILE A 51 18.88 -11.48 5.75
N LEU A 52 18.36 -10.25 5.80
CA LEU A 52 17.45 -9.81 6.86
C LEU A 52 16.12 -10.55 6.88
N SER A 53 15.57 -10.88 5.71
CA SER A 53 14.30 -11.59 5.59
C SER A 53 14.43 -13.10 5.76
N GLY A 54 15.66 -13.65 5.68
CA GLY A 54 15.88 -15.08 5.72
C GLY A 54 15.11 -15.86 4.65
N GLY A 55 14.77 -15.21 3.53
CA GLY A 55 13.93 -15.77 2.46
C GLY A 55 12.43 -15.80 2.77
N ASN A 56 12.01 -15.24 3.91
CA ASN A 56 10.59 -15.18 4.27
C ASN A 56 9.92 -13.96 3.61
N ILE A 57 8.99 -14.22 2.68
CA ILE A 57 8.27 -13.17 1.94
C ILE A 57 7.51 -12.22 2.88
N PHE A 58 6.88 -12.73 3.94
CA PHE A 58 6.14 -11.88 4.87
C PHE A 58 7.06 -10.90 5.60
N LEU A 59 8.24 -11.38 6.05
CA LEU A 59 9.22 -10.51 6.71
C LEU A 59 9.82 -9.49 5.74
N LEU A 60 10.08 -9.89 4.49
CA LEU A 60 10.47 -8.99 3.42
C LEU A 60 9.46 -7.86 3.21
N LEU A 61 8.17 -8.21 3.07
CA LEU A 61 7.10 -7.24 2.89
C LEU A 61 6.99 -6.29 4.09
N LEU A 62 7.16 -6.80 5.31
CA LEU A 62 7.14 -5.99 6.52
C LEU A 62 8.29 -4.98 6.55
N ILE A 63 9.52 -5.43 6.23
CA ILE A 63 10.70 -4.55 6.14
C ILE A 63 10.49 -3.50 5.04
N THR A 64 9.99 -3.91 3.88
CA THR A 64 9.67 -3.01 2.76
C THR A 64 8.61 -1.97 3.14
N ALA A 65 7.56 -2.38 3.83
CA ALA A 65 6.51 -1.49 4.31
C ALA A 65 7.06 -0.43 5.26
N LEU A 66 7.86 -0.85 6.25
CA LEU A 66 8.50 0.06 7.19
C LEU A 66 9.47 1.01 6.49
N ALA A 67 10.32 0.49 5.59
CA ALA A 67 11.24 1.31 4.82
C ALA A 67 10.50 2.35 3.96
N SER A 68 9.41 1.95 3.28
CA SER A 68 8.60 2.85 2.46
C SER A 68 7.89 3.91 3.30
N LEU A 69 7.38 3.56 4.48
CA LEU A 69 6.81 4.53 5.42
C LEU A 69 7.87 5.54 5.87
N LEU A 70 9.06 5.07 6.28
CA LEU A 70 10.14 5.93 6.77
C LEU A 70 10.69 6.85 5.67
N LEU A 71 10.96 6.31 4.48
CA LEU A 71 11.46 7.09 3.33
C LEU A 71 10.42 8.07 2.78
N GLY A 72 9.13 7.74 2.91
CA GLY A 72 8.03 8.58 2.45
C GLY A 72 7.68 9.72 3.39
N MET A 73 8.16 9.71 4.65
CA MET A 73 7.83 10.74 5.64
C MET A 73 8.31 12.12 5.23
N GLY A 74 7.40 13.09 5.22
CA GLY A 74 7.73 14.49 4.96
C GLY A 74 7.92 14.85 3.48
N LEU A 75 7.67 13.91 2.56
CA LEU A 75 7.78 14.13 1.13
C LEU A 75 6.40 14.20 0.46
N PRO A 76 6.27 14.94 -0.67
CA PRO A 76 5.12 14.81 -1.56
C PRO A 76 4.99 13.38 -2.07
N THR A 77 3.78 12.86 -2.21
CA THR A 77 3.48 11.45 -2.51
C THR A 77 4.23 10.92 -3.74
N ALA A 78 4.28 11.70 -4.83
CA ALA A 78 4.98 11.30 -6.04
C ALA A 78 6.50 11.13 -5.81
N ALA A 79 7.12 12.05 -5.09
CA ALA A 79 8.54 11.99 -4.75
C ALA A 79 8.82 10.82 -3.80
N ALA A 80 7.99 10.64 -2.78
CA ALA A 80 8.08 9.53 -1.84
C ALA A 80 8.05 8.19 -2.59
N TYR A 81 7.07 8.00 -3.48
CA TYR A 81 6.97 6.78 -4.29
C TYR A 81 8.22 6.55 -5.15
N LEU A 82 8.69 7.57 -5.89
CA LEU A 82 9.83 7.43 -6.78
C LEU A 82 11.11 7.01 -6.03
N ILE A 83 11.36 7.62 -4.86
CA ILE A 83 12.52 7.28 -4.03
C ILE A 83 12.37 5.87 -3.46
N CYS A 84 11.21 5.54 -2.91
CA CYS A 84 10.96 4.21 -2.35
C CYS A 84 11.05 3.12 -3.43
N ALA A 85 10.45 3.34 -4.60
CA ALA A 85 10.51 2.40 -5.71
C ALA A 85 11.96 2.17 -6.19
N ALA A 86 12.76 3.23 -6.32
CA ALA A 86 14.15 3.10 -6.73
C ALA A 86 14.99 2.25 -5.76
N VAL A 87 14.74 2.39 -4.45
CA VAL A 87 15.54 1.73 -3.40
C VAL A 87 15.02 0.33 -3.08
N VAL A 88 13.71 0.13 -3.00
CA VAL A 88 13.11 -1.06 -2.40
C VAL A 88 12.50 -2.02 -3.42
N ALA A 89 12.04 -1.53 -4.61
CA ALA A 89 11.44 -2.39 -5.60
C ALA A 89 12.38 -3.51 -6.11
N PRO A 90 13.69 -3.29 -6.30
CA PRO A 90 14.61 -4.35 -6.70
C PRO A 90 14.65 -5.53 -5.72
N ALA A 91 14.53 -5.27 -4.41
CA ALA A 91 14.52 -6.31 -3.38
C ALA A 91 13.27 -7.20 -3.47
N LEU A 92 12.09 -6.59 -3.70
CA LEU A 92 10.84 -7.34 -3.87
C LEU A 92 10.84 -8.19 -5.14
N THR A 93 11.29 -7.60 -6.25
CA THR A 93 11.32 -8.29 -7.55
C THR A 93 12.39 -9.39 -7.60
N GLY A 94 13.51 -9.20 -6.89
CA GLY A 94 14.57 -10.21 -6.75
C GLY A 94 14.08 -11.48 -6.05
N LEU A 95 13.13 -11.37 -5.12
CA LEU A 95 12.50 -12.52 -4.45
C LEU A 95 11.22 -13.02 -5.16
N GLY A 96 11.00 -12.61 -6.42
CA GLY A 96 9.94 -13.14 -7.27
C GLY A 96 8.60 -12.42 -7.19
N VAL A 97 8.48 -11.30 -6.46
CA VAL A 97 7.24 -10.50 -6.47
C VAL A 97 7.09 -9.82 -7.85
N PRO A 98 5.94 -9.96 -8.53
CA PRO A 98 5.72 -9.30 -9.82
C PRO A 98 5.93 -7.79 -9.75
N VAL A 99 6.53 -7.21 -10.79
CA VAL A 99 6.92 -5.78 -10.84
C VAL A 99 5.74 -4.86 -10.53
N LEU A 100 4.57 -5.12 -11.10
CA LEU A 100 3.36 -4.35 -10.85
C LEU A 100 2.95 -4.39 -9.38
N THR A 101 2.92 -5.59 -8.80
CA THR A 101 2.55 -5.82 -7.39
C THR A 101 3.54 -5.14 -6.44
N ALA A 102 4.84 -5.26 -6.71
CA ALA A 102 5.90 -4.63 -5.93
C ALA A 102 5.76 -3.09 -5.93
N ASN A 103 5.54 -2.50 -7.11
CA ASN A 103 5.37 -1.05 -7.24
C ASN A 103 4.07 -0.57 -6.59
N LEU A 104 2.95 -1.29 -6.71
CA LEU A 104 1.70 -0.95 -6.02
C LEU A 104 1.87 -1.05 -4.49
N PHE A 105 2.56 -2.08 -4.01
CA PHE A 105 2.85 -2.23 -2.58
C PHE A 105 3.60 -1.01 -2.04
N ILE A 106 4.69 -0.63 -2.68
CA ILE A 106 5.51 0.53 -2.32
C ILE A 106 4.70 1.83 -2.41
N PHE A 107 3.92 2.00 -3.48
CA PHE A 107 3.09 3.18 -3.69
C PHE A 107 2.07 3.37 -2.56
N TYR A 108 1.39 2.31 -2.14
CA TYR A 108 0.44 2.39 -1.02
C TYR A 108 1.12 2.84 0.27
N PHE A 109 2.27 2.25 0.63
CA PHE A 109 2.98 2.64 1.85
C PHE A 109 3.58 4.04 1.76
N ALA A 110 4.05 4.46 0.58
CA ALA A 110 4.47 5.84 0.34
C ALA A 110 3.30 6.83 0.52
N CYS A 111 2.09 6.50 0.07
CA CYS A 111 0.89 7.32 0.32
C CYS A 111 0.50 7.34 1.81
N LEU A 112 0.55 6.19 2.48
CA LEU A 112 0.18 6.05 3.89
C LEU A 112 1.13 6.77 4.83
N SER A 113 2.37 7.03 4.42
CA SER A 113 3.33 7.84 5.19
C SER A 113 2.80 9.25 5.50
N ALA A 114 1.93 9.80 4.63
CA ALA A 114 1.33 11.12 4.83
C ALA A 114 0.33 11.19 6.01
N ILE A 115 -0.19 10.05 6.46
CA ILE A 115 -1.09 9.97 7.63
C ILE A 115 -0.43 9.29 8.83
N THR A 116 0.78 8.73 8.67
CA THR A 116 1.46 7.93 9.70
C THR A 116 2.38 8.80 10.55
N PRO A 117 2.26 8.80 11.90
CA PRO A 117 3.22 9.45 12.77
C PRO A 117 4.64 8.90 12.55
N PRO A 118 5.69 9.69 12.81
CA PRO A 118 5.71 10.98 13.51
C PRO A 118 5.50 12.21 12.64
N VAL A 119 5.58 12.14 11.31
CA VAL A 119 5.55 13.34 10.43
C VAL A 119 4.14 13.62 9.90
N ALA A 120 3.38 12.62 9.47
CA ALA A 120 1.95 12.64 9.15
C ALA A 120 1.42 13.97 8.56
N LEU A 121 2.03 14.47 7.47
CA LEU A 121 1.78 15.82 6.92
C LEU A 121 0.29 16.11 6.67
N ALA A 122 -0.45 15.15 6.09
CA ALA A 122 -1.87 15.33 5.81
C ALA A 122 -2.70 15.41 7.10
N ALA A 123 -2.38 14.56 8.09
CA ALA A 123 -3.07 14.58 9.37
C ALA A 123 -2.76 15.85 10.17
N PHE A 124 -1.53 16.35 10.11
CA PHE A 124 -1.14 17.60 10.75
C PHE A 124 -1.85 18.79 10.12
N THR A 125 -1.92 18.85 8.78
CA THR A 125 -2.69 19.88 8.08
C THR A 125 -4.16 19.85 8.50
N ALA A 126 -4.77 18.67 8.59
CA ALA A 126 -6.15 18.51 9.08
C ALA A 126 -6.30 18.98 10.53
N SER A 127 -5.27 18.79 11.38
CA SER A 127 -5.31 19.21 12.78
C SER A 127 -5.41 20.72 12.94
N PHE A 128 -4.76 21.48 12.06
CA PHE A 128 -4.84 22.97 12.06
C PHE A 128 -6.28 23.41 11.74
N LEU A 129 -6.93 22.77 10.77
CA LEU A 129 -8.33 23.07 10.42
C LEU A 129 -9.28 22.68 11.56
N ALA A 130 -9.04 21.55 12.18
CA ALA A 130 -9.85 21.05 13.30
C ALA A 130 -9.53 21.71 14.64
N ARG A 131 -8.51 22.59 14.72
CA ARG A 131 -8.00 23.19 15.96
C ARG A 131 -7.76 22.14 17.07
N SER A 132 -7.17 21.03 16.70
CA SER A 132 -6.96 19.86 17.54
C SER A 132 -5.48 19.51 17.64
N ASN A 133 -5.11 18.65 18.60
CA ASN A 133 -3.72 18.23 18.77
C ASN A 133 -3.27 17.39 17.54
N PRO A 134 -2.16 17.78 16.82
CA PRO A 134 -1.71 17.13 15.62
C PRO A 134 -1.45 15.63 15.78
N MET A 135 -0.82 15.23 16.88
CA MET A 135 -0.51 13.82 17.12
C MET A 135 -1.77 12.98 17.36
N SER A 136 -2.74 13.53 18.08
CA SER A 136 -4.05 12.87 18.29
C SER A 136 -4.80 12.66 16.97
N VAL A 137 -4.77 13.67 16.08
CA VAL A 137 -5.37 13.56 14.74
C VAL A 137 -4.63 12.51 13.91
N ALA A 138 -3.29 12.46 13.96
CA ALA A 138 -2.51 11.48 13.22
C ALA A 138 -2.79 10.03 13.69
N PHE A 139 -2.84 9.76 14.99
CA PHE A 139 -3.22 8.44 15.50
C PHE A 139 -4.66 8.07 15.14
N THR A 140 -5.58 9.04 15.14
CA THR A 140 -6.95 8.82 14.70
C THR A 140 -7.01 8.49 13.21
N ALA A 141 -6.23 9.21 12.39
CA ALA A 141 -6.12 8.95 10.95
C ALA A 141 -5.58 7.54 10.65
N VAL A 142 -4.53 7.10 11.35
CA VAL A 142 -4.01 5.72 11.22
C VAL A 142 -5.07 4.70 11.63
N ARG A 143 -5.79 4.94 12.73
CA ARG A 143 -6.85 4.03 13.17
C ARG A 143 -7.99 3.93 12.16
N LEU A 144 -8.41 5.05 11.59
CA LEU A 144 -9.45 5.08 10.55
C LEU A 144 -8.96 4.43 9.25
N GLY A 145 -7.72 4.72 8.85
CA GLY A 145 -7.08 4.22 7.64
C GLY A 145 -6.42 2.86 7.80
N PHE A 146 -6.54 2.17 8.94
CA PHE A 146 -5.80 0.93 9.21
C PHE A 146 -5.99 -0.14 8.14
N VAL A 147 -7.18 -0.24 7.58
CA VAL A 147 -7.48 -1.20 6.51
C VAL A 147 -6.59 -0.98 5.29
N ALA A 148 -6.23 0.27 4.98
CA ALA A 148 -5.36 0.60 3.85
C ALA A 148 -3.93 0.04 4.02
N PHE A 149 -3.47 -0.24 5.23
CA PHE A 149 -2.19 -0.92 5.47
C PHE A 149 -2.23 -2.41 5.13
N ILE A 150 -3.42 -3.03 5.10
CA ILE A 150 -3.61 -4.45 4.80
C ILE A 150 -3.75 -4.68 3.29
N VAL A 151 -4.38 -3.75 2.57
CA VAL A 151 -4.65 -3.87 1.13
C VAL A 151 -3.41 -4.21 0.29
N PRO A 152 -2.22 -3.60 0.50
CA PRO A 152 -1.02 -3.94 -0.27
C PRO A 152 -0.60 -5.41 -0.10
N TYR A 153 -0.74 -5.97 1.10
CA TYR A 153 -0.47 -7.39 1.32
C TYR A 153 -1.45 -8.27 0.54
N MET A 154 -2.72 -7.86 0.44
CA MET A 154 -3.71 -8.58 -0.35
C MET A 154 -3.31 -8.66 -1.83
N PHE A 155 -2.72 -7.61 -2.42
CA PHE A 155 -2.22 -7.65 -3.80
C PHE A 155 -1.09 -8.66 -3.99
N VAL A 156 -0.25 -8.84 -2.98
CA VAL A 156 0.85 -9.82 -3.05
C VAL A 156 0.32 -11.25 -2.94
N TYR A 157 -0.60 -11.51 -2.01
CA TYR A 157 -1.11 -12.85 -1.77
C TYR A 157 -2.28 -13.25 -2.67
N ALA A 158 -2.99 -12.28 -3.28
CA ALA A 158 -4.13 -12.49 -4.15
C ALA A 158 -3.96 -11.74 -5.50
N PRO A 159 -3.18 -12.28 -6.46
CA PRO A 159 -2.97 -11.65 -7.77
C PRO A 159 -4.27 -11.41 -8.56
N SER A 160 -5.33 -12.15 -8.23
CA SER A 160 -6.67 -11.95 -8.82
C SER A 160 -7.28 -10.59 -8.52
N LEU A 161 -6.87 -9.90 -7.44
CA LEU A 161 -7.23 -8.50 -7.20
C LEU A 161 -6.62 -7.53 -8.23
N LEU A 162 -5.55 -7.96 -8.89
CA LEU A 162 -4.92 -7.23 -10.01
C LEU A 162 -5.38 -7.76 -11.38
N PHE A 163 -6.58 -8.33 -11.43
CA PHE A 163 -7.19 -8.88 -12.65
C PHE A 163 -6.38 -10.01 -13.31
N GLN A 164 -5.59 -10.76 -12.52
CA GLN A 164 -4.83 -11.90 -13.00
C GLN A 164 -5.56 -13.19 -12.60
N GLY A 165 -6.11 -13.91 -13.58
CA GLY A 165 -6.82 -15.17 -13.36
C GLY A 165 -8.11 -15.31 -14.14
N SER A 166 -8.94 -16.29 -13.79
CA SER A 166 -10.24 -16.48 -14.41
C SER A 166 -11.24 -15.38 -13.97
N PRO A 167 -12.21 -15.00 -14.81
CA PRO A 167 -13.21 -13.99 -14.45
C PRO A 167 -14.00 -14.34 -13.17
N LEU A 168 -14.26 -15.62 -12.95
CA LEU A 168 -14.96 -16.08 -11.74
C LEU A 168 -14.09 -15.91 -10.50
N THR A 169 -12.81 -16.31 -10.55
CA THR A 169 -11.86 -16.12 -9.46
C THR A 169 -11.66 -14.65 -9.12
N ILE A 170 -11.57 -13.79 -10.15
CA ILE A 170 -11.47 -12.34 -9.94
C ILE A 170 -12.70 -11.80 -9.21
N ALA A 171 -13.91 -12.16 -9.69
CA ALA A 171 -15.15 -11.70 -9.06
C ALA A 171 -15.29 -12.18 -7.61
N THR A 172 -15.02 -13.44 -7.32
CA THR A 172 -15.09 -13.99 -5.97
C THR A 172 -14.06 -13.35 -5.04
N THR A 173 -12.82 -13.17 -5.50
CA THR A 173 -11.77 -12.54 -4.71
C THR A 173 -12.08 -11.06 -4.40
N ILE A 174 -12.64 -10.31 -5.35
CA ILE A 174 -13.06 -8.93 -5.10
C ILE A 174 -14.17 -8.88 -4.04
N VAL A 175 -15.18 -9.72 -4.14
CA VAL A 175 -16.29 -9.76 -3.18
C VAL A 175 -15.80 -10.12 -1.78
N THR A 176 -14.96 -11.17 -1.65
CA THR A 176 -14.42 -11.59 -0.35
C THR A 176 -13.47 -10.55 0.24
N ALA A 177 -12.66 -9.89 -0.59
CA ALA A 177 -11.79 -8.80 -0.20
C ALA A 177 -12.57 -7.61 0.34
N LEU A 178 -13.63 -7.17 -0.37
CA LEU A 178 -14.51 -6.09 0.08
C LEU A 178 -15.20 -6.43 1.40
N ALA A 179 -15.72 -7.64 1.54
CA ALA A 179 -16.31 -8.11 2.79
C ALA A 179 -15.28 -8.10 3.94
N GLY A 180 -14.06 -8.60 3.69
CA GLY A 180 -12.97 -8.59 4.66
C GLY A 180 -12.58 -7.18 5.11
N VAL A 181 -12.48 -6.23 4.17
CA VAL A 181 -12.22 -4.81 4.45
C VAL A 181 -13.31 -4.21 5.35
N VAL A 182 -14.59 -4.46 5.03
CA VAL A 182 -15.72 -3.98 5.85
C VAL A 182 -15.68 -4.58 7.26
N PHE A 183 -15.36 -5.85 7.38
CA PHE A 183 -15.29 -6.52 8.69
C PHE A 183 -14.13 -6.01 9.54
N ILE A 184 -12.93 -5.78 8.97
CA ILE A 184 -11.82 -5.16 9.70
C ILE A 184 -12.17 -3.74 10.13
N GLY A 185 -12.70 -2.94 9.20
CA GLY A 185 -13.14 -1.59 9.52
C GLY A 185 -14.14 -1.57 10.68
N SER A 186 -15.14 -2.43 10.64
CA SER A 186 -16.16 -2.56 11.69
C SER A 186 -15.57 -3.02 13.03
N ALA A 187 -14.66 -3.99 13.00
CA ALA A 187 -13.98 -4.49 14.20
C ALA A 187 -13.16 -3.39 14.90
N LEU A 188 -12.41 -2.60 14.11
CA LEU A 188 -11.56 -1.52 14.63
C LEU A 188 -12.36 -0.32 15.11
N GLN A 189 -13.41 0.06 14.38
CA GLN A 189 -14.28 1.18 14.75
C GLN A 189 -15.24 0.80 15.88
N GLY A 190 -15.58 -0.48 16.03
CA GLY A 190 -16.54 -0.96 17.02
C GLY A 190 -18.00 -0.68 16.65
N TYR A 191 -18.28 -0.46 15.35
CA TYR A 191 -19.60 -0.21 14.80
C TYR A 191 -19.83 -1.05 13.55
N PHE A 192 -21.05 -1.59 13.42
CA PHE A 192 -21.51 -2.27 12.20
C PHE A 192 -22.98 -1.98 11.98
N LEU A 193 -23.36 -1.48 10.79
CA LEU A 193 -24.74 -1.12 10.40
C LEU A 193 -25.49 -0.28 11.44
N GLY A 194 -24.80 0.70 12.06
CA GLY A 194 -25.41 1.60 13.03
C GLY A 194 -25.47 1.08 14.47
N ALA A 195 -25.08 -0.17 14.73
CA ALA A 195 -25.04 -0.76 16.06
C ALA A 195 -23.60 -0.81 16.62
N ARG A 196 -23.46 -0.62 17.94
CA ARG A 196 -22.18 -0.80 18.64
C ARG A 196 -21.87 -2.29 18.78
N LEU A 197 -20.66 -2.68 18.40
CA LEU A 197 -20.18 -4.06 18.54
C LEU A 197 -19.60 -4.26 19.95
N PRO A 198 -20.06 -5.25 20.72
CA PRO A 198 -19.42 -5.68 21.96
C PRO A 198 -18.03 -6.28 21.65
N ALA A 199 -17.14 -6.31 22.65
CA ALA A 199 -15.76 -6.75 22.48
C ALA A 199 -15.63 -8.15 21.84
N ALA A 200 -16.47 -9.10 22.25
CA ALA A 200 -16.50 -10.45 21.70
C ALA A 200 -16.82 -10.46 20.18
N SER A 201 -17.83 -9.68 19.75
CA SER A 201 -18.18 -9.56 18.33
C SER A 201 -17.06 -8.90 17.51
N ARG A 202 -16.33 -7.95 18.08
CA ARG A 202 -15.18 -7.32 17.40
C ARG A 202 -14.07 -8.32 17.10
N VAL A 203 -13.77 -9.23 18.05
CA VAL A 203 -12.80 -10.31 17.84
C VAL A 203 -13.27 -11.27 16.75
N LEU A 204 -14.56 -11.64 16.75
CA LEU A 204 -15.13 -12.48 15.71
C LEU A 204 -15.08 -11.83 14.33
N PHE A 205 -15.40 -10.54 14.23
CA PHE A 205 -15.30 -9.78 12.98
C PHE A 205 -13.86 -9.70 12.47
N PHE A 206 -12.91 -9.51 13.38
CA PHE A 206 -11.48 -9.50 13.03
C PHE A 206 -10.99 -10.86 12.55
N ALA A 207 -11.37 -11.95 13.22
CA ALA A 207 -11.05 -13.31 12.79
C ALA A 207 -11.69 -13.66 11.44
N ALA A 208 -12.98 -13.34 11.25
CA ALA A 208 -13.68 -13.54 9.98
C ALA A 208 -13.04 -12.73 8.84
N ALA A 209 -12.60 -11.52 9.12
CA ALA A 209 -11.92 -10.70 8.13
C ALA A 209 -10.58 -11.30 7.69
N ILE A 210 -9.77 -11.81 8.63
CA ILE A 210 -8.51 -12.48 8.31
C ILE A 210 -8.75 -13.70 7.42
N THR A 211 -9.75 -14.52 7.72
CA THR A 211 -10.09 -15.70 6.91
C THR A 211 -10.62 -15.33 5.51
N LEU A 212 -11.30 -14.18 5.37
CA LEU A 212 -11.78 -13.69 4.08
C LEU A 212 -10.67 -13.05 3.23
N ILE A 213 -9.68 -12.44 3.87
CA ILE A 213 -8.57 -11.75 3.20
C ILE A 213 -7.49 -12.72 2.75
N ILE A 214 -7.26 -13.82 3.49
CA ILE A 214 -6.28 -14.83 3.11
C ILE A 214 -6.89 -15.67 1.97
N PRO A 215 -6.41 -15.52 0.71
CA PRO A 215 -6.91 -16.31 -0.40
C PRO A 215 -6.48 -17.76 -0.20
N GLY A 216 -7.42 -18.66 -0.33
CA GLY A 216 -7.15 -20.11 -0.29
C GLY A 216 -8.14 -20.91 0.52
N TYR A 217 -8.72 -20.40 1.59
CA TYR A 217 -9.65 -21.18 2.40
C TYR A 217 -11.09 -21.22 1.84
N LEU A 218 -11.55 -20.14 1.22
CA LEU A 218 -12.89 -20.08 0.61
C LEU A 218 -12.87 -20.24 -0.91
N THR A 219 -11.85 -19.71 -1.60
CA THR A 219 -11.71 -19.83 -3.05
C THR A 219 -11.22 -21.21 -3.46
N ASP A 220 -10.34 -21.85 -2.69
CA ASP A 220 -9.90 -23.23 -2.95
C ASP A 220 -11.04 -24.25 -2.73
N GLY A 221 -12.02 -23.95 -1.89
CA GLY A 221 -13.23 -24.77 -1.74
C GLY A 221 -14.12 -24.78 -3.00
N ILE A 222 -14.09 -23.71 -3.77
CA ILE A 222 -14.84 -23.58 -5.04
C ILE A 222 -14.00 -24.10 -6.21
N ASP A 223 -12.68 -23.86 -6.21
CA ASP A 223 -11.74 -24.35 -7.23
C ASP A 223 -11.27 -25.81 -7.00
N ALA A 224 -11.44 -26.36 -5.80
CA ALA A 224 -11.05 -27.75 -5.47
C ALA A 224 -11.78 -28.80 -6.34
N GLY A 225 -12.87 -28.42 -6.99
CA GLY A 225 -13.54 -29.25 -8.00
C GLY A 225 -12.86 -29.29 -9.37
N VAL A 226 -11.92 -28.36 -9.67
CA VAL A 226 -11.41 -28.17 -11.03
C VAL A 226 -9.89 -28.34 -11.18
N ASN A 227 -9.05 -28.10 -10.17
CA ASN A 227 -7.60 -27.99 -10.38
C ASN A 227 -6.67 -28.46 -9.23
N HIS A 228 -7.03 -29.46 -8.44
CA HIS A 228 -6.19 -29.96 -7.33
C HIS A 228 -4.83 -30.56 -7.80
N GLU A 229 -4.68 -30.90 -9.06
CA GLU A 229 -3.48 -31.60 -9.58
C GLU A 229 -2.34 -30.69 -10.04
N LYS A 230 -2.60 -29.39 -10.29
CA LYS A 230 -1.63 -28.49 -10.93
C LYS A 230 -0.85 -27.55 -10.00
N ARG A 231 -1.13 -27.50 -8.70
CA ARG A 231 -0.48 -26.58 -7.74
C ARG A 231 0.77 -27.11 -7.05
N LYS A 232 0.98 -28.42 -7.03
CA LYS A 232 2.20 -29.02 -6.44
C LYS A 232 3.37 -28.94 -7.41
N GLY A 233 4.06 -27.82 -7.50
CA GLY A 233 5.32 -27.73 -8.23
C GLY A 233 5.56 -26.48 -9.09
N ARG A 234 4.68 -25.47 -9.05
CA ARG A 234 4.95 -24.25 -9.81
C ARG A 234 5.67 -23.19 -8.94
N PRO A 235 6.75 -22.61 -9.46
CA PRO A 235 7.33 -21.43 -8.84
C PRO A 235 6.33 -20.27 -8.87
N TRP A 236 6.40 -19.44 -7.85
CA TRP A 236 5.55 -18.25 -7.67
C TRP A 236 5.58 -17.38 -8.94
N GLY A 237 4.43 -17.03 -9.49
CA GLY A 237 4.33 -16.12 -10.66
C GLY A 237 4.42 -16.76 -12.05
N ALA A 238 4.44 -18.07 -12.20
CA ALA A 238 4.40 -18.69 -13.52
C ALA A 238 3.07 -18.41 -14.24
N PRO A 239 3.10 -17.95 -15.52
CA PRO A 239 1.88 -17.68 -16.28
C PRO A 239 1.06 -18.96 -16.51
N ALA A 240 -0.27 -18.81 -16.55
CA ALA A 240 -1.18 -19.90 -16.87
C ALA A 240 -0.87 -20.47 -18.28
N PRO A 241 -0.95 -21.79 -18.50
CA PRO A 241 -0.84 -22.34 -19.85
C PRO A 241 -2.01 -21.85 -20.70
N ARG A 242 -1.70 -21.51 -21.96
CA ARG A 242 -2.68 -21.10 -23.00
C ARG A 242 -3.63 -22.23 -23.34
#